data_8453dccaa451c5f19228c8cb4a957e1a
#
_entry.id   8453dccaa451c5f19228c8cb4a957e1a
#
_cell.length_a   1.000
_cell.length_b   1.000
_cell.length_c   1.000
_cell.angle_alpha   90.00
_cell.angle_beta   90.00
_cell.angle_gamma   90.00
#
_symmetry.space_group_name_H-M   'P 1'
#
loop_
_entity.id
_entity.type
_entity.pdbx_description
1 polymer ?
#
loop_
_entity_poly.entity_id
_entity_poly.type
_entity_poly.pdbx_seq_one_letter_code
_entity_poly.pdbx_strand_id
1 'polypeptide(L)'
;MPSVALICYANRCRSVMAHAIFAAEARKRSLAIDVYSGGVYDFSDQPALTETSNTCLAHQTPVAKDTPTWVGQLPLDSIDRFLVMEHSHADVLTSEYGISPERISLLGSFDPNGRGVEIADPFGLGELAYDRSYKLIRDCIHGYLDTMGEPKWF
;
A
#
# COMPACT_ATOMS: atom_id res chain seq x y z
N MET A 1 -12.67 -10.40 10.46
CA MET A 1 -12.58 -9.24 9.58
C MET A 1 -11.32 -9.38 8.73
N PRO A 2 -11.41 -9.29 7.41
CA PRO A 2 -10.22 -9.40 6.57
C PRO A 2 -9.24 -8.26 6.82
N SER A 3 -7.98 -8.52 6.58
CA SER A 3 -6.91 -7.55 6.80
C SER A 3 -5.93 -7.52 5.63
N VAL A 4 -5.46 -6.31 5.32
CA VAL A 4 -4.55 -6.04 4.21
C VAL A 4 -3.42 -5.15 4.70
N ALA A 5 -2.21 -5.44 4.25
CA ALA A 5 -1.06 -4.59 4.50
C ALA A 5 -0.46 -4.08 3.18
N LEU A 6 -0.29 -2.78 3.08
CA LEU A 6 0.35 -2.13 1.94
C LEU A 6 1.84 -1.97 2.26
N ILE A 7 2.71 -2.54 1.44
CA ILE A 7 4.14 -2.67 1.77
C ILE A 7 5.01 -2.02 0.70
N CYS A 8 5.97 -1.22 1.13
CA CYS A 8 7.02 -0.68 0.26
C CYS A 8 8.38 -0.76 0.97
N TYR A 9 9.36 -0.02 0.50
CA TYR A 9 10.72 -0.06 1.03
C TYR A 9 10.80 0.48 2.47
N ALA A 10 10.30 1.71 2.69
CA ALA A 10 10.51 2.44 3.94
C ALA A 10 9.23 2.89 4.64
N ASN A 11 8.07 2.74 4.03
CA ASN A 11 6.81 3.30 4.50
C ASN A 11 6.88 4.83 4.67
N ARG A 12 7.40 5.50 3.66
CA ARG A 12 7.48 6.96 3.63
C ARG A 12 6.76 7.59 2.44
N CYS A 13 6.56 6.84 1.36
CA CYS A 13 5.89 7.33 0.13
C CYS A 13 4.76 6.42 -0.30
N ARG A 14 5.09 5.38 -1.07
CA ARG A 14 4.11 4.53 -1.78
C ARG A 14 3.12 3.85 -0.86
N SER A 15 3.58 3.18 0.17
CA SER A 15 2.67 2.47 1.08
C SER A 15 1.87 3.42 1.97
N VAL A 16 2.39 4.61 2.24
CA VAL A 16 1.64 5.64 2.98
C VAL A 16 0.49 6.17 2.13
N MET A 17 0.76 6.47 0.85
CA MET A 17 -0.29 6.88 -0.09
C MET A 17 -1.32 5.78 -0.27
N ALA A 18 -0.84 4.54 -0.47
CA ALA A 18 -1.72 3.39 -0.65
C ALA A 18 -2.62 3.16 0.57
N HIS A 19 -2.07 3.31 1.77
CA HIS A 19 -2.85 3.18 3.01
C HIS A 19 -3.99 4.21 3.05
N ALA A 20 -3.67 5.47 2.78
CA ALA A 20 -4.66 6.54 2.79
C ALA A 20 -5.76 6.30 1.75
N ILE A 21 -5.38 5.91 0.54
CA ILE A 21 -6.33 5.61 -0.55
C ILE A 21 -7.20 4.42 -0.20
N PHE A 22 -6.58 3.33 0.27
CA PHE A 22 -7.29 2.09 0.59
C PHE A 22 -8.33 2.32 1.69
N ALA A 23 -7.92 2.98 2.76
CA ALA A 23 -8.83 3.25 3.88
C ALA A 23 -10.01 4.12 3.45
N ALA A 24 -9.76 5.15 2.63
CA ALA A 24 -10.82 6.03 2.13
C ALA A 24 -11.78 5.28 1.20
N GLU A 25 -11.25 4.47 0.30
CA GLU A 25 -12.07 3.74 -0.66
C GLU A 25 -12.86 2.62 -0.01
N ALA A 26 -12.28 1.93 0.97
CA ALA A 26 -12.98 0.91 1.74
C ALA A 26 -14.17 1.51 2.48
N ARG A 27 -13.99 2.71 3.07
CA ARG A 27 -15.10 3.44 3.71
C ARG A 27 -16.20 3.76 2.72
N LYS A 28 -15.85 4.28 1.54
CA LYS A 28 -16.82 4.60 0.49
C LYS A 28 -17.65 3.40 0.08
N ARG A 29 -17.02 2.25 0.02
CA ARG A 29 -17.66 0.99 -0.39
C ARG A 29 -18.30 0.24 0.77
N SER A 30 -18.24 0.78 1.97
CA SER A 30 -18.76 0.15 3.20
C SER A 30 -18.16 -1.23 3.44
N LEU A 31 -16.87 -1.38 3.15
CA LEU A 31 -16.14 -2.63 3.37
C LEU A 31 -15.46 -2.61 4.73
N ALA A 32 -15.68 -3.66 5.51
CA ALA A 32 -15.06 -3.82 6.82
C ALA A 32 -13.73 -4.57 6.66
N ILE A 33 -12.65 -3.80 6.51
CA ILE A 33 -11.29 -4.32 6.29
C ILE A 33 -10.32 -3.60 7.22
N ASP A 34 -9.47 -4.35 7.92
CA ASP A 34 -8.36 -3.77 8.67
C ASP A 34 -7.22 -3.45 7.70
N VAL A 35 -6.77 -2.21 7.72
CA VAL A 35 -5.72 -1.74 6.80
C VAL A 35 -4.47 -1.41 7.58
N TYR A 36 -3.36 -1.99 7.15
CA TYR A 36 -2.02 -1.73 7.70
C TYR A 36 -1.11 -1.25 6.58
N SER A 37 -0.02 -0.61 6.94
CA SER A 37 1.05 -0.33 5.99
C SER A 37 2.40 -0.38 6.70
N GLY A 38 3.44 -0.74 5.96
CA GLY A 38 4.78 -0.84 6.54
C GLY A 38 5.86 -0.86 5.48
N GLY A 39 7.09 -0.62 5.93
CA GLY A 39 8.29 -0.75 5.12
C GLY A 39 9.04 -2.03 5.46
N VAL A 40 9.66 -2.64 4.45
CA VAL A 40 10.42 -3.87 4.67
C VAL A 40 11.69 -3.62 5.49
N TYR A 41 12.20 -2.37 5.48
CA TYR A 41 13.32 -1.96 6.32
C TYR A 41 12.85 -0.93 7.35
N ASP A 42 13.57 -0.87 8.47
CA ASP A 42 13.18 -0.03 9.59
C ASP A 42 13.63 1.42 9.41
N PHE A 43 12.69 2.28 9.06
CA PHE A 43 12.85 3.72 8.99
C PHE A 43 11.97 4.43 10.03
N SER A 44 11.58 3.71 11.08
CA SER A 44 10.63 4.24 12.07
C SER A 44 11.16 5.44 12.86
N ASP A 45 12.48 5.67 12.85
CA ASP A 45 13.11 6.85 13.47
C ASP A 45 13.19 8.05 12.51
N GLN A 46 12.78 7.89 11.25
CA GLN A 46 12.80 8.97 10.26
C GLN A 46 11.48 9.74 10.26
N PRO A 47 11.50 11.03 9.86
CA PRO A 47 10.27 11.79 9.77
C PRO A 47 9.43 11.37 8.55
N ALA A 48 8.12 11.64 8.63
CA ALA A 48 7.25 11.53 7.45
C ALA A 48 7.72 12.52 6.39
N LEU A 49 7.46 12.20 5.11
CA LEU A 49 7.81 13.07 3.99
C LEU A 49 6.68 14.05 3.70
N THR A 50 7.04 15.34 3.64
CA THR A 50 6.09 16.41 3.32
C THR A 50 5.45 16.21 1.96
N GLU A 51 6.21 15.76 0.97
CA GLU A 51 5.72 15.51 -0.39
C GLU A 51 4.61 14.48 -0.39
N THR A 52 4.76 13.40 0.40
CA THR A 52 3.73 12.38 0.53
C THR A 52 2.45 12.95 1.11
N SER A 53 2.57 13.69 2.22
CA SER A 53 1.42 14.30 2.88
C SER A 53 0.70 15.31 1.99
N ASN A 54 1.47 16.14 1.28
CA ASN A 54 0.90 17.14 0.36
C ASN A 54 0.16 16.49 -0.80
N THR A 55 0.72 15.42 -1.37
CA THR A 55 0.07 14.69 -2.47
C THR A 55 -1.26 14.09 -2.01
N CYS A 56 -1.26 13.42 -0.87
CA CYS A 56 -2.49 12.83 -0.33
C CYS A 56 -3.53 13.91 -0.01
N LEU A 57 -3.11 15.02 0.58
CA LEU A 57 -4.02 16.11 0.92
C LEU A 57 -4.64 16.73 -0.34
N ALA A 58 -3.84 16.91 -1.39
CA ALA A 58 -4.32 17.45 -2.67
C ALA A 58 -5.41 16.57 -3.30
N HIS A 59 -5.37 15.27 -3.05
CA HIS A 59 -6.37 14.32 -3.53
C HIS A 59 -7.44 13.98 -2.49
N GLN A 60 -7.50 14.72 -1.38
CA GLN A 60 -8.51 14.57 -0.32
C GLN A 60 -8.47 13.22 0.39
N THR A 61 -7.29 12.63 0.47
CA THR A 61 -7.06 11.42 1.26
C THR A 61 -5.89 11.67 2.23
N PRO A 62 -6.11 12.47 3.28
CA PRO A 62 -5.01 12.82 4.19
C PRO A 62 -4.42 11.57 4.84
N VAL A 63 -3.09 11.61 5.05
CA VAL A 63 -2.40 10.50 5.70
C VAL A 63 -2.82 10.42 7.17
N ALA A 64 -2.89 9.19 7.68
CA ALA A 64 -3.38 8.94 9.03
C ALA A 64 -2.26 8.82 10.06
N LYS A 65 -0.99 8.87 9.65
CA LYS A 65 0.13 8.66 10.56
C LYS A 65 1.29 9.60 10.27
N ASP A 66 2.04 9.91 11.31
CA ASP A 66 3.12 10.90 11.26
C ASP A 66 4.50 10.29 11.10
N THR A 67 4.65 8.98 11.31
CA THR A 67 5.94 8.31 11.25
C THR A 67 5.85 7.03 10.44
N PRO A 68 6.96 6.63 9.79
CA PRO A 68 7.00 5.33 9.09
C PRO A 68 6.79 4.17 10.06
N THR A 69 6.14 3.13 9.58
CA THR A 69 5.99 1.87 10.30
C THR A 69 6.87 0.82 9.64
N TRP A 70 7.63 0.08 10.43
CA TRP A 70 8.39 -1.06 9.96
C TRP A 70 7.54 -2.31 10.03
N VAL A 71 7.65 -3.20 9.04
CA VAL A 71 6.84 -4.43 9.01
C VAL A 71 7.03 -5.29 10.26
N GLY A 72 8.20 -5.23 10.90
CA GLY A 72 8.42 -5.93 12.16
C GLY A 72 7.52 -5.49 13.30
N GLN A 73 6.85 -4.36 13.16
CA GLN A 73 5.90 -3.83 14.15
C GLN A 73 4.45 -4.25 13.86
N LEU A 74 4.21 -4.94 12.77
CA LEU A 74 2.88 -5.35 12.34
C LEU A 74 2.53 -6.74 12.86
N PRO A 75 1.23 -7.05 13.02
CA PRO A 75 0.77 -8.39 13.42
C PRO A 75 0.80 -9.34 12.22
N LEU A 76 1.99 -9.71 11.78
CA LEU A 76 2.22 -10.42 10.51
C LEU A 76 1.40 -11.71 10.36
N ASP A 77 1.23 -12.47 11.44
CA ASP A 77 0.52 -13.75 11.40
C ASP A 77 -0.99 -13.59 11.19
N SER A 78 -1.53 -12.42 11.55
CA SER A 78 -2.97 -12.16 11.43
C SER A 78 -3.37 -11.38 10.20
N ILE A 79 -2.39 -10.95 9.38
CA ILE A 79 -2.68 -10.21 8.15
C ILE A 79 -2.95 -11.20 7.02
N ASP A 80 -4.10 -11.06 6.38
CA ASP A 80 -4.54 -11.99 5.34
C ASP A 80 -3.80 -11.82 4.02
N ARG A 81 -3.54 -10.57 3.65
CA ARG A 81 -2.96 -10.25 2.34
C ARG A 81 -1.95 -9.11 2.44
N PHE A 82 -0.80 -9.31 1.80
CA PHE A 82 0.23 -8.28 1.68
C PHE A 82 0.26 -7.82 0.22
N LEU A 83 0.06 -6.52 0.00
CA LEU A 83 0.14 -5.91 -1.31
C LEU A 83 1.43 -5.10 -1.38
N VAL A 84 2.37 -5.56 -2.21
CA VAL A 84 3.71 -4.97 -2.28
C VAL A 84 3.87 -4.15 -3.55
N MET A 85 4.79 -3.19 -3.52
CA MET A 85 5.02 -2.26 -4.64
C MET A 85 5.99 -2.82 -5.67
N GLU A 86 6.94 -3.67 -5.23
CA GLU A 86 7.97 -4.25 -6.09
C GLU A 86 8.23 -5.70 -5.70
N HIS A 87 8.76 -6.47 -6.64
CA HIS A 87 9.15 -7.86 -6.39
C HIS A 87 10.15 -7.99 -5.23
N SER A 88 11.08 -7.03 -5.11
CA SER A 88 12.06 -7.03 -4.04
C SER A 88 11.41 -6.99 -2.65
N HIS A 89 10.28 -6.30 -2.52
CA HIS A 89 9.55 -6.27 -1.25
C HIS A 89 8.96 -7.63 -0.92
N ALA A 90 8.44 -8.34 -1.93
CA ALA A 90 7.93 -9.70 -1.76
C ALA A 90 9.05 -10.65 -1.31
N ASP A 91 10.23 -10.52 -1.93
CA ASP A 91 11.39 -11.35 -1.59
C ASP A 91 11.81 -11.18 -0.13
N VAL A 92 11.84 -9.94 0.36
CA VAL A 92 12.18 -9.66 1.75
C VAL A 92 11.14 -10.25 2.71
N LEU A 93 9.84 -10.06 2.40
CA LEU A 93 8.78 -10.63 3.24
C LEU A 93 8.89 -12.14 3.34
N THR A 94 9.21 -12.80 2.25
CA THR A 94 9.32 -14.27 2.22
C THR A 94 10.61 -14.72 2.92
N SER A 95 11.75 -14.16 2.57
CA SER A 95 13.06 -14.65 3.05
C SER A 95 13.37 -14.24 4.49
N GLU A 96 12.98 -13.02 4.90
CA GLU A 96 13.33 -12.50 6.21
C GLU A 96 12.21 -12.61 7.24
N TYR A 97 10.95 -12.61 6.79
CA TYR A 97 9.81 -12.63 7.71
C TYR A 97 8.99 -13.90 7.60
N GLY A 98 9.34 -14.81 6.69
CA GLY A 98 8.66 -16.10 6.56
C GLY A 98 7.21 -16.02 6.10
N ILE A 99 6.85 -14.94 5.40
CA ILE A 99 5.49 -14.78 4.88
C ILE A 99 5.31 -15.72 3.70
N SER A 100 4.22 -16.50 3.70
CA SER A 100 3.90 -17.41 2.60
C SER A 100 3.67 -16.61 1.31
N PRO A 101 4.26 -17.03 0.17
CA PRO A 101 4.05 -16.35 -1.10
C PRO A 101 2.58 -16.21 -1.51
N GLU A 102 1.73 -17.14 -1.09
CA GLU A 102 0.30 -17.11 -1.40
C GLU A 102 -0.42 -15.91 -0.76
N ARG A 103 0.15 -15.35 0.29
CA ARG A 103 -0.40 -14.17 0.98
C ARG A 103 0.11 -12.86 0.40
N ILE A 104 0.99 -12.91 -0.60
CA ILE A 104 1.66 -11.73 -1.16
C ILE A 104 1.23 -11.56 -2.62
N SER A 105 0.86 -10.33 -2.99
CA SER A 105 0.57 -9.96 -4.37
C SER A 105 1.21 -8.62 -4.69
N LEU A 106 1.61 -8.43 -5.95
CA LEU A 106 2.03 -7.11 -6.42
C LEU A 106 0.81 -6.23 -6.61
N LEU A 107 0.79 -5.07 -5.98
CA LEU A 107 -0.33 -4.14 -6.14
C LEU A 107 -0.51 -3.75 -7.61
N GLY A 108 0.60 -3.54 -8.34
CA GLY A 108 0.56 -3.18 -9.75
C GLY A 108 -0.10 -4.20 -10.65
N SER A 109 -0.21 -5.47 -10.22
CA SER A 109 -0.89 -6.50 -11.01
C SER A 109 -2.40 -6.28 -11.10
N PHE A 110 -2.95 -5.40 -10.25
CA PHE A 110 -4.38 -5.06 -10.26
C PHE A 110 -4.69 -3.80 -11.05
N ASP A 111 -3.72 -3.23 -11.75
CA ASP A 111 -3.94 -2.06 -12.61
C ASP A 111 -4.89 -2.42 -13.74
N PRO A 112 -6.10 -1.81 -13.80
CA PRO A 112 -7.06 -2.13 -14.88
C PRO A 112 -6.56 -1.75 -16.27
N ASN A 113 -5.56 -0.87 -16.35
CA ASN A 113 -4.98 -0.43 -17.62
C ASN A 113 -3.71 -1.21 -17.99
N GLY A 114 -3.24 -2.12 -17.15
CA GLY A 114 -2.09 -2.95 -17.44
C GLY A 114 -0.79 -2.19 -17.63
N ARG A 115 -0.64 -1.02 -16.97
CA ARG A 115 0.53 -0.15 -17.17
C ARG A 115 1.84 -0.72 -16.64
N GLY A 116 1.75 -1.70 -15.77
CA GLY A 116 2.95 -2.32 -15.22
C GLY A 116 2.64 -3.12 -13.97
N VAL A 117 3.63 -3.90 -13.54
CA VAL A 117 3.51 -4.79 -12.40
C VAL A 117 4.11 -4.16 -11.14
N GLU A 118 5.20 -3.41 -11.32
CA GLU A 118 5.86 -2.72 -10.22
C GLU A 118 5.53 -1.24 -10.22
N ILE A 119 5.41 -0.66 -9.02
CA ILE A 119 5.14 0.76 -8.84
C ILE A 119 6.44 1.43 -8.41
N ALA A 120 6.98 2.29 -9.28
CA ALA A 120 8.26 2.95 -9.06
C ALA A 120 8.21 3.93 -7.87
N ASP A 121 9.34 4.08 -7.19
CA ASP A 121 9.48 5.00 -6.06
C ASP A 121 9.58 6.44 -6.56
N PRO A 122 8.66 7.35 -6.15
CA PRO A 122 8.73 8.74 -6.56
C PRO A 122 9.71 9.58 -5.74
N PHE A 123 10.33 9.02 -4.71
CA PHE A 123 11.22 9.76 -3.80
C PHE A 123 12.33 10.47 -4.57
N GLY A 124 12.46 11.78 -4.33
CA GLY A 124 13.49 12.59 -4.96
C GLY A 124 13.19 13.00 -6.41
N LEU A 125 12.06 12.61 -6.98
CA LEU A 125 11.73 12.85 -8.39
C LEU A 125 10.75 14.00 -8.61
N GLY A 126 10.32 14.68 -7.55
CA GLY A 126 9.49 15.87 -7.64
C GLY A 126 7.99 15.61 -7.57
N GLU A 127 7.25 16.71 -7.51
CA GLU A 127 5.81 16.71 -7.28
C GLU A 127 5.02 15.92 -8.33
N LEU A 128 5.40 16.06 -9.61
CA LEU A 128 4.70 15.32 -10.68
C LEU A 128 4.88 13.80 -10.55
N ALA A 129 6.05 13.35 -10.10
CA ALA A 129 6.29 11.92 -9.89
C ALA A 129 5.41 11.38 -8.75
N TYR A 130 5.26 12.15 -7.68
CA TYR A 130 4.35 11.79 -6.57
C TYR A 130 2.91 11.72 -7.06
N ASP A 131 2.47 12.68 -7.85
CA ASP A 131 1.10 12.70 -8.37
C ASP A 131 0.83 11.50 -9.29
N ARG A 132 1.78 11.16 -10.16
CA ARG A 132 1.67 9.99 -11.03
C ARG A 132 1.62 8.70 -10.23
N SER A 133 2.47 8.56 -9.22
CA SER A 133 2.46 7.39 -8.33
C SER A 133 1.14 7.28 -7.59
N TYR A 134 0.63 8.39 -7.08
CA TYR A 134 -0.66 8.42 -6.39
C TYR A 134 -1.76 7.88 -7.29
N LYS A 135 -1.86 8.39 -8.52
CA LYS A 135 -2.90 8.00 -9.47
C LYS A 135 -2.80 6.53 -9.87
N LEU A 136 -1.58 6.04 -10.09
CA LEU A 136 -1.36 4.64 -10.40
C LEU A 136 -1.76 3.74 -9.24
N ILE A 137 -1.34 4.08 -8.03
CA ILE A 137 -1.69 3.34 -6.82
C ILE A 137 -3.21 3.33 -6.63
N ARG A 138 -3.86 4.48 -6.82
CA ARG A 138 -5.32 4.60 -6.72
C ARG A 138 -6.01 3.64 -7.69
N ASP A 139 -5.59 3.61 -8.94
CA ASP A 139 -6.19 2.74 -9.95
C ASP A 139 -5.99 1.27 -9.61
N CYS A 140 -4.81 0.91 -9.11
CA CYS A 140 -4.51 -0.45 -8.66
C CYS A 140 -5.37 -0.86 -7.46
N ILE A 141 -5.57 0.04 -6.51
CA ILE A 141 -6.41 -0.23 -5.33
C ILE A 141 -7.87 -0.41 -5.76
N HIS A 142 -8.37 0.43 -6.66
CA HIS A 142 -9.70 0.25 -7.21
C HIS A 142 -9.83 -1.12 -7.88
N GLY A 143 -8.85 -1.52 -8.69
CA GLY A 143 -8.83 -2.83 -9.32
C GLY A 143 -8.83 -3.97 -8.31
N TYR A 144 -8.03 -3.84 -7.25
CA TYR A 144 -7.99 -4.84 -6.18
C TYR A 144 -9.33 -4.95 -5.45
N LEU A 145 -9.90 -3.82 -5.05
CA LEU A 145 -11.18 -3.79 -4.34
C LEU A 145 -12.33 -4.28 -5.20
N ASP A 146 -12.27 -4.08 -6.51
CA ASP A 146 -13.26 -4.61 -7.43
C ASP A 146 -13.28 -6.15 -7.41
N THR A 147 -12.15 -6.79 -7.15
CA THR A 147 -12.10 -8.26 -7.03
C THR A 147 -12.70 -8.75 -5.71
N MET A 148 -12.72 -7.92 -4.67
CA MET A 148 -13.22 -8.26 -3.34
C MET A 148 -14.67 -7.85 -3.14
N GLY A 149 -15.10 -6.79 -3.83
CA GLY A 149 -16.34 -6.08 -3.53
C GLY A 149 -17.61 -6.74 -4.03
N GLU A 150 -17.49 -7.83 -4.77
CA GLU A 150 -18.67 -8.55 -5.24
C GLU A 150 -19.16 -9.48 -4.13
N PRO A 151 -20.37 -9.25 -3.59
CA PRO A 151 -20.93 -10.18 -2.63
C PRO A 151 -21.05 -11.56 -3.29
N LYS A 152 -20.46 -12.56 -2.70
CA LYS A 152 -20.62 -13.93 -3.20
C LYS A 152 -21.93 -14.48 -2.68
N TRP A 153 -22.96 -14.34 -3.47
CA TRP A 153 -24.30 -14.76 -3.12
C TRP A 153 -24.56 -16.23 -3.37
N PHE A 154 -23.53 -17.01 -3.60
CA PHE A 154 -23.71 -18.41 -3.98
C PHE A 154 -22.80 -19.34 -3.24
#